data_ca8904d6b0e140b85df2c2d6951fa1bc
#
_entry.id   ca8904d6b0e140b85df2c2d6951fa1bc
#
_cell.length_a   1.000
_cell.length_b   1.000
_cell.length_c   1.000
_cell.angle_alpha   90.00
_cell.angle_beta   90.00
_cell.angle_gamma   90.00
#
_symmetry.space_group_name_H-M   'P 1'
#
loop_
_entity.id
_entity.type
_entity.pdbx_description
1 polymer ?
#
loop_
_entity_poly.entity_id
_entity_poly.type
_entity_poly.pdbx_seq_one_letter_code
_entity_poly.pdbx_strand_id
1 'polypeptide(L)'
;MLYYLKEYGEYAEVTGYRNIKFARAEAFLKANRKETQENVDVQFFDAHLIATQEHLYFAALNALQAFHNKTNISKSLAMETMLYASAQRQIQKAIQRCGIKPETTNMGVIIIGEDPSQIKTTLQAISTCVSVEPDEKVLEISKFKEHKIIEAFQITDEELKTVMKNGNREEAVVNLVIERVALLATQL
;
A
#
# COMPACT_ATOMS: atom_id res chain seq x y z
N MET A 1 7.93 0.98 9.20
CA MET A 1 7.83 2.29 9.91
C MET A 1 6.42 2.48 10.44
N LEU A 2 6.27 2.77 11.76
CA LEU A 2 4.98 2.93 12.43
C LEU A 2 4.56 4.40 12.48
N TYR A 3 3.37 4.71 11.97
CA TYR A 3 2.74 6.04 11.98
C TYR A 3 1.56 6.04 12.95
N TYR A 4 1.35 7.13 13.68
CA TYR A 4 0.14 7.35 14.45
C TYR A 4 -0.80 8.32 13.72
N LEU A 5 -1.96 7.86 13.34
CA LEU A 5 -3.00 8.61 12.64
C LEU A 5 -3.97 9.19 13.67
N LYS A 6 -3.52 10.27 14.32
CA LYS A 6 -4.17 10.87 15.52
C LYS A 6 -5.65 11.15 15.35
N GLU A 7 -6.07 11.58 14.17
CA GLU A 7 -7.48 11.95 13.88
C GLU A 7 -8.43 10.75 13.96
N TYR A 8 -7.90 9.54 13.73
CA TYR A 8 -8.68 8.29 13.72
C TYR A 8 -8.40 7.39 14.92
N GLY A 9 -7.40 7.73 15.75
CA GLY A 9 -6.97 6.88 16.86
C GLY A 9 -6.25 5.60 16.42
N GLU A 10 -5.82 5.52 15.16
CA GLU A 10 -5.26 4.33 14.53
C GLU A 10 -3.74 4.45 14.36
N TYR A 11 -3.08 3.30 14.32
CA TYR A 11 -1.69 3.17 13.91
C TYR A 11 -1.62 2.46 12.57
N ALA A 12 -0.65 2.86 11.73
CA ALA A 12 -0.34 2.22 10.47
C ALA A 12 1.14 1.82 10.42
N GLU A 13 1.44 0.53 10.39
CA GLU A 13 2.79 0.02 10.13
C GLU A 13 2.97 -0.22 8.64
N VAL A 14 3.96 0.45 8.04
CA VAL A 14 4.32 0.28 6.63
C VAL A 14 5.72 -0.31 6.54
N THR A 15 5.84 -1.44 5.85
CA THR A 15 7.12 -2.11 5.62
C THR A 15 7.12 -2.91 4.33
N GLY A 16 8.24 -3.54 4.00
CA GLY A 16 8.35 -4.43 2.84
C GLY A 16 9.16 -5.69 3.14
N TYR A 17 9.10 -6.62 2.21
CA TYR A 17 9.82 -7.90 2.25
C TYR A 17 10.42 -8.20 0.89
N ARG A 18 11.67 -8.64 0.87
CA ARG A 18 12.40 -9.01 -0.35
C ARG A 18 12.45 -10.53 -0.51
N ASN A 19 12.40 -10.99 -1.77
CA ASN A 19 12.53 -12.41 -2.10
C ASN A 19 11.51 -13.33 -1.41
N ILE A 20 10.26 -12.87 -1.29
CA ILE A 20 9.17 -13.67 -0.74
C ILE A 20 8.75 -14.78 -1.71
N LYS A 21 8.14 -15.84 -1.16
CA LYS A 21 7.39 -16.83 -1.94
C LYS A 21 5.90 -16.48 -1.89
N PHE A 22 5.31 -16.16 -3.04
CA PHE A 22 3.89 -15.77 -3.15
C PHE A 22 2.95 -16.71 -2.38
N ALA A 23 3.11 -18.03 -2.52
CA ALA A 23 2.25 -19.01 -1.87
C ALA A 23 2.19 -18.86 -0.34
N ARG A 24 3.29 -18.41 0.31
CA ARG A 24 3.32 -18.15 1.76
C ARG A 24 2.55 -16.88 2.12
N ALA A 25 2.74 -15.80 1.36
CA ALA A 25 2.00 -14.56 1.55
C ALA A 25 0.50 -14.76 1.33
N GLU A 26 0.13 -15.48 0.27
CA GLU A 26 -1.26 -15.83 -0.03
C GLU A 26 -1.90 -16.70 1.08
N ALA A 27 -1.13 -17.68 1.61
CA ALA A 27 -1.59 -18.52 2.71
C ALA A 27 -1.89 -17.71 3.97
N PHE A 28 -1.02 -16.73 4.30
CA PHE A 28 -1.26 -15.81 5.42
C PHE A 28 -2.55 -15.00 5.24
N LEU A 29 -2.76 -14.40 4.06
CA LEU A 29 -3.99 -13.63 3.79
C LEU A 29 -5.24 -14.49 3.86
N LYS A 30 -5.18 -15.75 3.37
CA LYS A 30 -6.31 -16.68 3.44
C LYS A 30 -6.64 -17.10 4.88
N ALA A 31 -5.63 -17.34 5.71
CA ALA A 31 -5.82 -17.67 7.12
C ALA A 31 -6.45 -16.50 7.87
N ASN A 32 -5.89 -15.28 7.70
CA ASN A 32 -6.41 -14.09 8.40
C ASN A 32 -7.79 -13.60 7.93
N ARG A 33 -8.23 -13.96 6.71
CA ARG A 33 -9.61 -13.69 6.28
C ARG A 33 -10.64 -14.53 7.03
N LYS A 34 -10.25 -15.69 7.53
CA LYS A 34 -11.15 -16.62 8.27
C LYS A 34 -11.15 -16.38 9.78
N GLU A 35 -10.00 -16.00 10.30
CA GLU A 35 -9.81 -15.60 11.69
C GLU A 35 -9.77 -14.08 11.68
N THR A 36 -10.93 -13.43 11.81
CA THR A 36 -10.98 -12.01 12.15
C THR A 36 -10.21 -11.85 13.47
N GLN A 37 -8.92 -11.52 13.36
CA GLN A 37 -8.25 -10.84 14.46
C GLN A 37 -8.97 -9.50 14.53
N GLU A 38 -9.84 -9.37 15.53
CA GLU A 38 -10.93 -8.40 15.61
C GLU A 38 -10.49 -6.93 15.56
N ASN A 39 -9.17 -6.62 15.43
CA ASN A 39 -8.69 -5.26 15.59
C ASN A 39 -7.50 -4.88 14.67
N VAL A 40 -7.19 -5.63 13.62
CA VAL A 40 -6.05 -5.31 12.75
C VAL A 40 -6.36 -5.62 11.27
N ASP A 41 -6.29 -4.62 10.42
CA ASP A 41 -6.40 -4.76 8.97
C ASP A 41 -5.01 -4.93 8.32
N VAL A 42 -4.85 -5.93 7.47
CA VAL A 42 -3.59 -6.23 6.77
C VAL A 42 -3.80 -6.23 5.26
N GLN A 43 -2.97 -5.50 4.51
CA GLN A 43 -2.97 -5.53 3.07
C GLN A 43 -1.56 -5.71 2.49
N PHE A 44 -1.45 -6.59 1.48
CA PHE A 44 -0.22 -6.87 0.76
C PHE A 44 -0.26 -6.27 -0.65
N PHE A 45 0.90 -5.77 -1.10
CA PHE A 45 1.08 -5.11 -2.38
C PHE A 45 2.28 -5.68 -3.12
N ASP A 46 2.26 -5.64 -4.45
CA ASP A 46 3.49 -5.78 -5.24
C ASP A 46 4.34 -4.51 -5.04
N ALA A 47 5.47 -4.66 -4.35
CA ALA A 47 6.34 -3.54 -4.01
C ALA A 47 6.90 -2.81 -5.24
N HIS A 48 6.92 -3.43 -6.42
CA HIS A 48 7.35 -2.77 -7.65
C HIS A 48 6.39 -1.67 -8.13
N LEU A 49 5.15 -1.66 -7.62
CA LEU A 49 4.10 -0.70 -7.96
C LEU A 49 3.77 0.26 -6.82
N ILE A 50 4.52 0.19 -5.73
CA ILE A 50 4.45 1.14 -4.62
C ILE A 50 5.61 2.11 -4.73
N ALA A 51 5.32 3.40 -4.88
CA ALA A 51 6.33 4.43 -5.11
C ALA A 51 7.27 4.59 -3.90
N THR A 52 6.69 4.75 -2.70
CA THR A 52 7.41 4.90 -1.41
C THR A 52 6.55 4.41 -0.25
N GLN A 53 7.08 4.48 0.97
CA GLN A 53 6.30 4.28 2.19
C GLN A 53 5.17 5.30 2.31
N GLU A 54 5.41 6.56 1.93
CA GLU A 54 4.42 7.64 1.95
C GLU A 54 3.23 7.34 1.04
N HIS A 55 3.46 6.69 -0.10
CA HIS A 55 2.38 6.23 -0.97
C HIS A 55 1.37 5.35 -0.21
N LEU A 56 1.84 4.36 0.56
CA LEU A 56 0.97 3.50 1.37
C LEU A 56 0.39 4.24 2.57
N TYR A 57 1.16 5.13 3.19
CA TYR A 57 0.67 5.99 4.26
C TYR A 57 -0.53 6.84 3.82
N PHE A 58 -0.41 7.56 2.69
CA PHE A 58 -1.52 8.37 2.17
C PHE A 58 -2.69 7.51 1.71
N ALA A 59 -2.45 6.31 1.20
CA ALA A 59 -3.53 5.39 0.86
C ALA A 59 -4.33 4.97 2.11
N ALA A 60 -3.66 4.65 3.23
CA ALA A 60 -4.31 4.32 4.49
C ALA A 60 -5.06 5.53 5.07
N LEU A 61 -4.45 6.72 5.06
CA LEU A 61 -5.06 7.94 5.54
C LEU A 61 -6.38 8.23 4.82
N ASN A 62 -6.39 8.16 3.48
CA ASN A 62 -7.59 8.37 2.68
C ASN A 62 -8.63 7.26 2.89
N ALA A 63 -8.21 6.01 3.06
CA ALA A 63 -9.11 4.90 3.36
C ALA A 63 -9.81 5.09 4.73
N LEU A 64 -9.08 5.47 5.77
CA LEU A 64 -9.63 5.80 7.08
C LEU A 64 -10.60 6.98 7.01
N GLN A 65 -10.23 8.03 6.27
CA GLN A 65 -11.12 9.16 6.04
C GLN A 65 -12.43 8.74 5.36
N ALA A 66 -12.35 7.87 4.34
CA ALA A 66 -13.53 7.37 3.66
C ALA A 66 -14.44 6.55 4.60
N PHE A 67 -13.86 5.70 5.46
CA PHE A 67 -14.60 4.95 6.48
C PHE A 67 -15.25 5.87 7.51
N HIS A 68 -14.50 6.85 8.03
CA HIS A 68 -15.02 7.84 8.97
C HIS A 68 -16.19 8.62 8.38
N ASN A 69 -16.10 9.05 7.12
CA ASN A 69 -17.13 9.79 6.41
C ASN A 69 -18.25 8.91 5.82
N LYS A 70 -18.16 7.58 5.94
CA LYS A 70 -19.10 6.60 5.36
C LYS A 70 -19.22 6.72 3.83
N THR A 71 -18.11 7.05 3.17
CA THR A 71 -18.00 7.18 1.71
C THR A 71 -17.16 6.05 1.09
N ASN A 72 -16.75 5.07 1.92
CA ASN A 72 -15.95 3.92 1.50
C ASN A 72 -16.67 3.07 0.45
N ILE A 73 -15.90 2.59 -0.52
CA ILE A 73 -16.36 1.71 -1.61
C ILE A 73 -16.35 0.24 -1.14
N SER A 74 -15.31 -0.15 -0.41
CA SER A 74 -15.15 -1.50 0.12
C SER A 74 -15.67 -1.61 1.55
N LYS A 75 -16.13 -2.81 1.95
CA LYS A 75 -16.50 -3.12 3.34
C LYS A 75 -15.30 -3.39 4.26
N SER A 76 -14.10 -3.53 3.72
CA SER A 76 -12.85 -3.81 4.43
C SER A 76 -11.90 -2.62 4.29
N LEU A 77 -11.35 -2.14 5.41
CA LEU A 77 -10.36 -1.07 5.43
C LEU A 77 -9.09 -1.48 4.65
N ALA A 78 -8.65 -2.73 4.79
CA ALA A 78 -7.55 -3.28 4.00
C ALA A 78 -7.80 -3.17 2.49
N MET A 79 -9.00 -3.52 2.02
CA MET A 79 -9.36 -3.42 0.60
C MET A 79 -9.58 -1.97 0.17
N GLU A 80 -10.12 -1.11 1.02
CA GLU A 80 -10.21 0.33 0.74
C GLU A 80 -8.82 0.94 0.57
N THR A 81 -7.85 0.57 1.43
CA THR A 81 -6.46 0.97 1.28
C THR A 81 -5.87 0.51 -0.06
N MET A 82 -6.23 -0.71 -0.54
CA MET A 82 -5.84 -1.19 -1.86
C MET A 82 -6.43 -0.33 -2.99
N LEU A 83 -7.70 0.09 -2.88
CA LEU A 83 -8.34 0.98 -3.85
C LEU A 83 -7.60 2.30 -3.95
N TYR A 84 -7.32 2.95 -2.81
CA TYR A 84 -6.57 4.20 -2.78
C TYR A 84 -5.14 4.03 -3.29
N ALA A 85 -4.40 3.03 -2.80
CA ALA A 85 -3.02 2.78 -3.24
C ALA A 85 -2.91 2.54 -4.75
N SER A 86 -3.90 1.91 -5.35
CA SER A 86 -3.93 1.67 -6.79
C SER A 86 -4.54 2.83 -7.61
N ALA A 87 -5.10 3.85 -6.94
CA ALA A 87 -5.93 4.88 -7.57
C ALA A 87 -7.04 4.27 -8.46
N GLN A 88 -7.72 3.22 -7.97
CA GLN A 88 -8.77 2.50 -8.70
C GLN A 88 -10.02 2.34 -7.86
N ARG A 89 -11.21 2.64 -8.42
CA ARG A 89 -12.50 2.45 -7.76
C ARG A 89 -13.04 1.00 -7.87
N GLN A 90 -12.48 0.20 -8.75
CA GLN A 90 -12.92 -1.18 -8.98
C GLN A 90 -11.94 -2.14 -8.31
N ILE A 91 -12.43 -2.97 -7.39
CA ILE A 91 -11.62 -3.93 -6.61
C ILE A 91 -10.76 -4.81 -7.51
N GLN A 92 -11.33 -5.36 -8.58
CA GLN A 92 -10.57 -6.21 -9.50
C GLN A 92 -9.42 -5.46 -10.17
N LYS A 93 -9.63 -4.21 -10.62
CA LYS A 93 -8.57 -3.40 -11.22
C LYS A 93 -7.50 -3.00 -10.19
N ALA A 94 -7.91 -2.73 -8.95
CA ALA A 94 -6.98 -2.43 -7.87
C ALA A 94 -6.06 -3.62 -7.58
N ILE A 95 -6.61 -4.82 -7.44
CA ILE A 95 -5.84 -6.05 -7.24
C ILE A 95 -4.94 -6.34 -8.45
N GLN A 96 -5.44 -6.18 -9.68
CA GLN A 96 -4.64 -6.37 -10.90
C GLN A 96 -3.46 -5.40 -10.96
N ARG A 97 -3.65 -4.14 -10.50
CA ARG A 97 -2.60 -3.12 -10.52
C ARG A 97 -1.59 -3.36 -9.40
N CYS A 98 -1.98 -3.32 -8.14
CA CYS A 98 -1.08 -3.28 -6.99
C CYS A 98 -1.09 -4.54 -6.12
N GLY A 99 -1.96 -5.52 -6.36
CA GLY A 99 -2.01 -6.75 -5.58
C GLY A 99 -0.82 -7.67 -5.85
N ILE A 100 -0.51 -8.53 -4.87
CA ILE A 100 0.49 -9.58 -5.04
C ILE A 100 0.02 -10.64 -6.05
N LYS A 101 0.97 -11.17 -6.83
CA LYS A 101 0.75 -12.15 -7.90
C LYS A 101 1.75 -13.31 -7.76
N PRO A 102 1.56 -14.42 -8.46
CA PRO A 102 2.50 -15.55 -8.40
C PRO A 102 3.96 -15.18 -8.69
N GLU A 103 4.18 -14.18 -9.55
CA GLU A 103 5.48 -13.65 -9.91
C GLU A 103 6.03 -12.59 -8.96
N THR A 104 5.26 -12.13 -7.97
CA THR A 104 5.68 -11.13 -6.99
C THR A 104 6.78 -11.69 -6.10
N THR A 105 7.95 -11.08 -6.14
CA THR A 105 9.10 -11.43 -5.31
C THR A 105 9.36 -10.41 -4.20
N ASN A 106 8.96 -9.17 -4.40
CA ASN A 106 9.09 -8.09 -3.42
C ASN A 106 7.70 -7.59 -3.03
N MET A 107 7.42 -7.60 -1.73
CA MET A 107 6.10 -7.32 -1.19
C MET A 107 6.12 -6.09 -0.30
N GLY A 108 5.20 -5.16 -0.52
CA GLY A 108 4.84 -4.12 0.42
C GLY A 108 3.73 -4.61 1.35
N VAL A 109 3.77 -4.16 2.59
CA VAL A 109 2.78 -4.51 3.62
C VAL A 109 2.35 -3.24 4.33
N ILE A 110 1.05 -3.11 4.55
CA ILE A 110 0.49 -2.19 5.51
C ILE A 110 -0.35 -2.95 6.53
N ILE A 111 -0.21 -2.57 7.79
CA ILE A 111 -0.97 -3.12 8.93
C ILE A 111 -1.59 -1.92 9.64
N ILE A 112 -2.92 -1.89 9.78
CA ILE A 112 -3.65 -0.79 10.41
C ILE A 112 -4.40 -1.35 11.62
N GLY A 113 -4.39 -0.64 12.76
CA GLY A 113 -5.10 -1.05 13.97
C GLY A 113 -4.93 -0.05 15.12
N GLU A 114 -5.76 -0.19 16.14
CA GLU A 114 -5.78 0.71 17.29
C GLU A 114 -4.64 0.42 18.29
N ASP A 115 -4.14 -0.83 18.36
CA ASP A 115 -3.14 -1.26 19.32
C ASP A 115 -1.79 -1.58 18.66
N PRO A 116 -0.72 -0.79 18.95
CA PRO A 116 0.63 -1.06 18.44
C PRO A 116 1.18 -2.43 18.79
N SER A 117 0.72 -3.03 19.92
CA SER A 117 1.18 -4.36 20.35
C SER A 117 0.64 -5.45 19.41
N GLN A 118 -0.61 -5.34 18.97
CA GLN A 118 -1.24 -6.24 18.02
C GLN A 118 -0.60 -6.09 16.62
N ILE A 119 -0.33 -4.85 16.19
CA ILE A 119 0.40 -4.58 14.93
C ILE A 119 1.75 -5.28 14.95
N LYS A 120 2.51 -5.14 16.04
CA LYS A 120 3.82 -5.80 16.17
C LYS A 120 3.71 -7.33 16.15
N THR A 121 2.74 -7.89 16.83
CA THR A 121 2.47 -9.34 16.82
C THR A 121 2.14 -9.83 15.41
N THR A 122 1.27 -9.10 14.70
CA THR A 122 0.89 -9.39 13.31
C THR A 122 2.10 -9.30 12.37
N LEU A 123 2.95 -8.28 12.52
CA LEU A 123 4.18 -8.12 11.74
C LEU A 123 5.12 -9.33 11.96
N GLN A 124 5.30 -9.79 13.20
CA GLN A 124 6.09 -10.98 13.51
C GLN A 124 5.50 -12.25 12.90
N ALA A 125 4.17 -12.39 12.93
CA ALA A 125 3.48 -13.52 12.31
C ALA A 125 3.68 -13.54 10.78
N ILE A 126 3.62 -12.38 10.13
CA ILE A 126 3.93 -12.23 8.68
C ILE A 126 5.36 -12.65 8.41
N SER A 127 6.35 -12.09 9.13
CA SER A 127 7.78 -12.40 8.96
C SER A 127 8.05 -13.90 9.12
N THR A 128 7.45 -14.53 10.12
CA THR A 128 7.54 -15.98 10.35
C THR A 128 6.94 -16.77 9.18
N CYS A 129 5.76 -16.38 8.72
CA CYS A 129 5.08 -17.06 7.60
C CYS A 129 5.87 -16.97 6.30
N VAL A 130 6.34 -15.77 5.93
CA VAL A 130 7.13 -15.58 4.71
C VAL A 130 8.59 -16.03 4.86
N SER A 131 9.06 -16.27 6.10
CA SER A 131 10.43 -16.65 6.48
C SER A 131 11.50 -15.66 5.99
N VAL A 132 11.17 -14.36 6.07
CA VAL A 132 12.03 -13.24 5.68
C VAL A 132 11.83 -12.11 6.67
N GLU A 133 12.91 -11.40 7.03
CA GLU A 133 12.84 -10.19 7.85
C GLU A 133 12.36 -8.98 7.03
N PRO A 134 11.71 -7.99 7.69
CA PRO A 134 11.31 -6.75 7.04
C PRO A 134 12.49 -6.00 6.42
N ASP A 135 12.30 -5.48 5.21
CA ASP A 135 13.26 -4.64 4.48
C ASP A 135 12.52 -3.43 3.89
N GLU A 136 12.53 -2.31 4.60
CA GLU A 136 11.84 -1.08 4.18
C GLU A 136 12.39 -0.52 2.85
N LYS A 137 13.66 -0.81 2.51
CA LYS A 137 14.28 -0.36 1.25
C LYS A 137 13.60 -0.90 0.01
N VAL A 138 12.83 -1.97 0.15
CA VAL A 138 11.99 -2.52 -0.94
C VAL A 138 10.95 -1.50 -1.42
N LEU A 139 10.52 -0.59 -0.53
CA LEU A 139 9.55 0.45 -0.86
C LEU A 139 10.19 1.74 -1.43
N GLU A 140 11.51 1.88 -1.36
CA GLU A 140 12.18 3.03 -1.98
C GLU A 140 12.01 3.02 -3.50
N ILE A 141 11.86 4.22 -4.10
CA ILE A 141 11.81 4.34 -5.56
C ILE A 141 13.20 4.03 -6.14
N SER A 142 13.22 3.43 -7.31
CA SER A 142 14.42 3.15 -8.09
C SER A 142 14.11 3.29 -9.57
N LYS A 143 15.10 3.46 -10.41
CA LYS A 143 14.90 3.58 -11.87
C LYS A 143 14.08 2.43 -12.47
N PHE A 144 14.23 1.23 -11.95
CA PHE A 144 13.45 0.07 -12.40
C PHE A 144 11.97 0.18 -11.98
N LYS A 145 11.70 0.60 -10.74
CA LYS A 145 10.33 0.81 -10.24
C LYS A 145 9.67 2.02 -10.92
N GLU A 146 10.43 3.10 -11.10
CA GLU A 146 9.96 4.34 -11.73
C GLU A 146 9.24 4.06 -13.05
N HIS A 147 9.87 3.30 -13.95
CA HIS A 147 9.28 2.98 -15.26
C HIS A 147 7.95 2.22 -15.11
N LYS A 148 7.92 1.20 -14.26
CA LYS A 148 6.70 0.42 -14.01
C LYS A 148 5.58 1.26 -13.39
N ILE A 149 5.92 2.17 -12.48
CA ILE A 149 4.97 3.06 -11.83
C ILE A 149 4.40 4.07 -12.84
N ILE A 150 5.24 4.68 -13.66
CA ILE A 150 4.82 5.61 -14.73
C ILE A 150 3.80 4.93 -15.64
N GLU A 151 4.10 3.71 -16.10
CA GLU A 151 3.19 2.93 -16.94
C GLU A 151 1.88 2.58 -16.21
N ALA A 152 1.97 2.01 -15.00
CA ALA A 152 0.81 1.56 -14.24
C ALA A 152 -0.14 2.71 -13.86
N PHE A 153 0.42 3.87 -13.50
CA PHE A 153 -0.36 5.05 -13.11
C PHE A 153 -0.65 6.01 -14.28
N GLN A 154 -0.21 5.64 -15.50
CA GLN A 154 -0.43 6.44 -16.72
C GLN A 154 0.05 7.89 -16.56
N ILE A 155 1.27 8.03 -16.00
CA ILE A 155 1.89 9.34 -15.80
C ILE A 155 2.51 9.79 -17.15
N THR A 156 2.16 11.00 -17.59
CA THR A 156 2.65 11.56 -18.86
C THR A 156 3.95 12.35 -18.67
N ASP A 157 4.70 12.54 -19.77
CA ASP A 157 5.91 13.35 -19.74
C ASP A 157 5.60 14.84 -19.49
N GLU A 158 4.42 15.32 -19.87
CA GLU A 158 3.94 16.66 -19.59
C GLU A 158 3.71 16.88 -18.10
N GLU A 159 3.05 15.93 -17.44
CA GLU A 159 2.84 15.97 -15.97
C GLU A 159 4.18 15.96 -15.24
N LEU A 160 5.09 15.07 -15.64
CA LEU A 160 6.44 15.00 -15.05
C LEU A 160 7.18 16.32 -15.19
N LYS A 161 7.18 16.95 -16.37
CA LYS A 161 7.83 18.25 -16.60
C LYS A 161 7.23 19.36 -15.74
N THR A 162 5.91 19.30 -15.49
CA THR A 162 5.20 20.32 -14.70
C THR A 162 5.51 20.22 -13.20
N VAL A 163 5.62 18.97 -12.68
CA VAL A 163 5.81 18.72 -11.24
C VAL A 163 7.29 18.64 -10.85
N MET A 164 8.17 18.30 -11.81
CA MET A 164 9.60 18.10 -11.57
C MET A 164 10.29 19.37 -11.10
N LYS A 165 10.86 19.33 -9.88
CA LYS A 165 11.66 20.41 -9.29
C LYS A 165 13.14 20.02 -9.33
N ASN A 166 14.00 20.94 -9.72
CA ASN A 166 15.46 20.76 -9.71
C ASN A 166 15.97 19.50 -10.46
N GLY A 167 15.21 19.00 -11.45
CA GLY A 167 15.56 17.80 -12.21
C GLY A 167 15.32 16.48 -11.45
N ASN A 168 14.71 16.49 -10.28
CA ASN A 168 14.41 15.28 -9.50
C ASN A 168 13.15 14.55 -10.04
N ARG A 169 13.39 13.62 -10.96
CA ARG A 169 12.34 12.85 -11.63
C ARG A 169 11.68 11.85 -10.67
N GLU A 170 12.46 11.21 -9.81
CA GLU A 170 11.94 10.22 -8.84
C GLU A 170 10.93 10.87 -7.90
N GLU A 171 11.26 12.04 -7.35
CA GLU A 171 10.35 12.82 -6.49
C GLU A 171 9.08 13.25 -7.25
N ALA A 172 9.21 13.65 -8.51
CA ALA A 172 8.06 14.02 -9.34
C ALA A 172 7.10 12.83 -9.54
N VAL A 173 7.62 11.63 -9.78
CA VAL A 173 6.81 10.40 -9.89
C VAL A 173 6.09 10.10 -8.57
N VAL A 174 6.78 10.18 -7.43
CA VAL A 174 6.17 9.97 -6.11
C VAL A 174 5.03 10.96 -5.87
N ASN A 175 5.24 12.25 -6.13
CA ASN A 175 4.24 13.28 -5.95
C ASN A 175 3.00 13.06 -6.84
N LEU A 176 3.20 12.68 -8.10
CA LEU A 176 2.09 12.37 -9.01
C LEU A 176 1.30 11.14 -8.59
N VAL A 177 1.96 10.11 -8.05
CA VAL A 177 1.25 8.94 -7.49
C VAL A 177 0.43 9.33 -6.28
N ILE A 178 0.98 10.09 -5.34
CA ILE A 178 0.26 10.56 -4.13
C ILE A 178 -0.92 11.45 -4.54
N GLU A 179 -0.76 12.31 -5.54
CA GLU A 179 -1.86 13.11 -6.10
C GLU A 179 -3.00 12.23 -6.61
N ARG A 180 -2.70 11.16 -7.37
CA ARG A 180 -3.72 10.21 -7.84
C ARG A 180 -4.44 9.48 -6.72
N VAL A 181 -3.72 9.14 -5.65
CA VAL A 181 -4.31 8.59 -4.42
C VAL A 181 -5.31 9.57 -3.83
N ALA A 182 -4.91 10.83 -3.66
CA ALA A 182 -5.79 11.86 -3.08
C ALA A 182 -7.01 12.16 -3.98
N LEU A 183 -6.80 12.22 -5.30
CA LEU A 183 -7.87 12.52 -6.27
C LEU A 183 -8.91 11.39 -6.39
N LEU A 184 -8.61 10.16 -5.94
CA LEU A 184 -9.59 9.07 -6.01
C LEU A 184 -10.87 9.40 -5.25
N ALA A 185 -10.78 10.12 -4.13
CA ALA A 185 -11.93 10.54 -3.34
C ALA A 185 -12.88 11.51 -4.09
N THR A 186 -12.38 12.21 -5.11
CA THR A 186 -13.14 13.19 -5.90
C THR A 186 -13.77 12.62 -7.17
N GLN A 187 -13.43 11.40 -7.54
CA GLN A 187 -13.99 10.71 -8.70
C GLN A 187 -15.33 10.10 -8.31
N LEU A 188 -16.40 10.71 -8.76
CA LEU A 188 -17.79 10.25 -8.56
C LEU A 188 -18.19 9.19 -9.60
#